data_b96476da33cf02c8d7f2d3c332605ab5
#
_entry.id   b96476da33cf02c8d7f2d3c332605ab5
#
_cell.length_a   1.000
_cell.length_b   1.000
_cell.length_c   1.000
_cell.angle_alpha   90.00
_cell.angle_beta   90.00
_cell.angle_gamma   90.00
#
_symmetry.space_group_name_H-M   'P 1'
#
loop_
_entity.id
_entity.type
_entity.pdbx_description
1 polymer ?
#
loop_
_entity_poly.entity_id
_entity_poly.type
_entity_poly.pdbx_seq_one_letter_code
_entity_poly.pdbx_strand_id
1 'polypeptide(L)'
;SFLERREHSFRKLTKALNEHDMGTSLSLRKGAEVYYFPGIGDAKQIRELTIEGTDILLLEMPFAQWTDEIYVDVKKLIEKQKLTILLAHVERYDSFQKSRKIWNQIFKLPLYAQINTGGIDKHKKKRFIKKFLKLQVPLVLGSDCHNMKTRLPNLKQGRDSLRDIFGETLLATIDKTEERLLK
;
A
#
# COMPACT_ATOMS: atom_id res chain seq x y z
N SER A 1 -17.87 -15.70 5.16
CA SER A 1 -16.81 -15.33 4.20
C SER A 1 -15.97 -14.17 4.72
N PHE A 2 -14.86 -13.86 4.05
CA PHE A 2 -14.05 -12.66 4.35
C PHE A 2 -14.87 -11.39 4.13
N LEU A 3 -15.58 -11.30 3.02
CA LEU A 3 -16.38 -10.13 2.65
C LEU A 3 -17.47 -9.82 3.69
N GLU A 4 -18.16 -10.82 4.22
CA GLU A 4 -19.16 -10.66 5.28
C GLU A 4 -18.54 -10.11 6.57
N ARG A 5 -17.37 -10.65 6.99
CA ARG A 5 -16.66 -10.17 8.18
C ARG A 5 -16.19 -8.73 8.00
N ARG A 6 -15.65 -8.38 6.83
CA ARG A 6 -15.25 -7.01 6.49
C ARG A 6 -16.44 -6.06 6.58
N GLU A 7 -17.57 -6.42 5.98
CA GLU A 7 -18.78 -5.61 6.00
C GLU A 7 -19.33 -5.41 7.43
N HIS A 8 -19.32 -6.46 8.22
CA HIS A 8 -19.75 -6.39 9.62
C HIS A 8 -18.85 -5.45 10.45
N SER A 9 -17.53 -5.57 10.28
CA SER A 9 -16.57 -4.71 10.98
C SER A 9 -16.68 -3.25 10.57
N PHE A 10 -16.88 -3.01 9.27
CA PHE A 10 -17.06 -1.66 8.74
C PHE A 10 -18.33 -0.99 9.30
N ARG A 11 -19.44 -1.72 9.36
CA ARG A 11 -20.66 -1.21 9.99
C ARG A 11 -20.49 -0.85 11.46
N LYS A 12 -19.75 -1.67 12.22
CA LYS A 12 -19.40 -1.36 13.62
C LYS A 12 -18.60 -0.08 13.74
N LEU A 13 -17.57 0.08 12.88
CA LEU A 13 -16.74 1.28 12.88
C LEU A 13 -17.57 2.53 12.54
N THR A 14 -18.37 2.48 11.49
CA THR A 14 -19.23 3.60 11.07
C THR A 14 -20.20 4.00 12.17
N LYS A 15 -20.82 3.02 12.85
CA LYS A 15 -21.70 3.28 13.98
C LYS A 15 -20.96 4.00 15.12
N ALA A 16 -19.79 3.50 15.51
CA ALA A 16 -18.99 4.12 16.57
C ALA A 16 -18.57 5.56 16.23
N LEU A 17 -18.18 5.81 14.98
CA LEU A 17 -17.84 7.18 14.55
C LEU A 17 -19.04 8.14 14.61
N ASN A 18 -20.22 7.68 14.22
CA ASN A 18 -21.43 8.50 14.32
C ASN A 18 -21.82 8.80 15.79
N GLU A 19 -21.66 7.83 16.68
CA GLU A 19 -21.93 8.01 18.12
C GLU A 19 -20.97 9.02 18.78
N HIS A 20 -19.81 9.30 18.18
CA HIS A 20 -18.81 10.26 18.66
C HIS A 20 -18.75 11.55 17.82
N ASP A 21 -19.77 11.85 17.01
CA ASP A 21 -19.86 13.03 16.13
C ASP A 21 -18.71 13.17 15.11
N MET A 22 -17.97 12.08 14.87
CA MET A 22 -16.85 12.05 13.92
C MET A 22 -17.28 11.61 12.53
N GLY A 23 -18.48 11.08 12.36
CA GLY A 23 -18.93 10.48 11.11
C GLY A 23 -19.16 11.46 9.96
N THR A 24 -19.38 12.74 10.26
CA THR A 24 -19.60 13.80 9.26
C THR A 24 -18.29 14.38 8.69
N SER A 25 -17.17 14.21 9.37
CA SER A 25 -15.86 14.79 8.99
C SER A 25 -14.94 13.79 8.28
N LEU A 26 -15.28 12.50 8.28
CA LEU A 26 -14.43 11.44 7.74
C LEU A 26 -15.14 10.67 6.61
N SER A 27 -14.46 10.58 5.46
CA SER A 27 -14.86 9.68 4.40
C SER A 27 -14.11 8.35 4.52
N LEU A 28 -14.84 7.28 4.80
CA LEU A 28 -14.29 5.94 4.93
C LEU A 28 -14.53 5.13 3.66
N ARG A 29 -13.53 4.38 3.22
CA ARG A 29 -13.64 3.41 2.13
C ARG A 29 -13.18 2.04 2.60
N LYS A 30 -13.94 1.01 2.24
CA LYS A 30 -13.55 -0.38 2.49
C LYS A 30 -12.48 -0.80 1.47
N GLY A 31 -11.55 -1.64 1.91
CA GLY A 31 -10.58 -2.29 1.05
C GLY A 31 -10.17 -3.63 1.64
N ALA A 32 -9.20 -4.27 1.00
CA ALA A 32 -8.51 -5.42 1.54
C ALA A 32 -7.03 -5.34 1.20
N GLU A 33 -6.17 -5.68 2.15
CA GLU A 33 -4.80 -6.04 1.86
C GLU A 33 -4.79 -7.50 1.40
N VAL A 34 -4.44 -7.71 0.14
CA VAL A 34 -4.51 -9.03 -0.50
C VAL A 34 -3.11 -9.61 -0.56
N TYR A 35 -2.89 -10.72 0.15
CA TYR A 35 -1.63 -11.45 0.04
C TYR A 35 -1.54 -12.14 -1.33
N TYR A 36 -0.38 -12.01 -1.97
CA TYR A 36 -0.11 -12.66 -3.26
C TYR A 36 -0.29 -14.19 -3.16
N PHE A 37 -0.90 -14.76 -4.16
CA PHE A 37 -0.95 -16.21 -4.40
C PHE A 37 -0.74 -16.50 -5.90
N PRO A 38 -0.13 -17.63 -6.26
CA PRO A 38 0.07 -18.02 -7.67
C PRO A 38 -1.24 -18.01 -8.45
N GLY A 39 -1.23 -17.39 -9.64
CA GLY A 39 -2.42 -17.26 -10.47
C GLY A 39 -3.37 -16.12 -10.10
N ILE A 40 -3.02 -15.25 -9.15
CA ILE A 40 -3.82 -14.08 -8.75
C ILE A 40 -4.18 -13.20 -9.95
N GLY A 41 -3.30 -13.13 -10.96
CA GLY A 41 -3.53 -12.36 -12.18
C GLY A 41 -4.75 -12.80 -13.00
N ASP A 42 -5.24 -14.03 -12.79
CA ASP A 42 -6.41 -14.60 -13.45
C ASP A 42 -7.62 -14.77 -12.51
N ALA A 43 -7.51 -14.36 -11.25
CA ALA A 43 -8.56 -14.51 -10.24
C ALA A 43 -9.77 -13.62 -10.56
N LYS A 44 -10.94 -14.24 -10.87
CA LYS A 44 -12.14 -13.52 -11.32
C LYS A 44 -12.72 -12.56 -10.26
N GLN A 45 -12.62 -12.91 -8.98
CA GLN A 45 -13.21 -12.14 -7.87
C GLN A 45 -12.26 -11.10 -7.27
N ILE A 46 -11.08 -10.90 -7.84
CA ILE A 46 -10.07 -10.01 -7.28
C ILE A 46 -10.57 -8.55 -7.14
N ARG A 47 -11.48 -8.13 -8.03
CA ARG A 47 -12.08 -6.78 -7.99
C ARG A 47 -12.94 -6.53 -6.76
N GLU A 48 -13.50 -7.55 -6.12
CA GLU A 48 -14.27 -7.41 -4.88
C GLU A 48 -13.39 -7.00 -3.68
N LEU A 49 -12.07 -7.09 -3.84
CA LEU A 49 -11.07 -6.79 -2.84
C LEU A 49 -10.40 -5.42 -3.03
N THR A 50 -10.73 -4.69 -4.09
CA THR A 50 -10.22 -3.33 -4.31
C THR A 50 -10.75 -2.35 -3.27
N ILE A 51 -10.13 -1.19 -3.18
CA ILE A 51 -10.62 -0.08 -2.36
C ILE A 51 -11.96 0.39 -2.96
N GLU A 52 -12.97 0.50 -2.12
CA GLU A 52 -14.35 0.85 -2.50
C GLU A 52 -14.42 2.09 -3.39
N GLY A 53 -15.12 1.96 -4.51
CA GLY A 53 -15.28 3.03 -5.50
C GLY A 53 -14.05 3.28 -6.38
N THR A 54 -13.06 2.36 -6.36
CA THR A 54 -11.83 2.47 -7.17
C THR A 54 -11.47 1.14 -7.82
N ASP A 55 -10.45 1.15 -8.69
CA ASP A 55 -9.79 -0.04 -9.24
C ASP A 55 -8.48 -0.38 -8.48
N ILE A 56 -8.23 0.23 -7.33
CA ILE A 56 -6.98 0.07 -6.56
C ILE A 56 -7.01 -1.24 -5.79
N LEU A 57 -6.03 -2.09 -6.04
CA LEU A 57 -5.75 -3.29 -5.26
C LEU A 57 -4.51 -3.08 -4.38
N LEU A 58 -4.68 -3.12 -3.06
CA LEU A 58 -3.56 -3.16 -2.12
C LEU A 58 -3.01 -4.58 -2.06
N LEU A 59 -1.84 -4.79 -2.65
CA LEU A 59 -1.22 -6.09 -2.84
C LEU A 59 -0.02 -6.29 -1.91
N GLU A 60 -0.11 -7.26 -1.01
CA GLU A 60 1.02 -7.71 -0.20
C GLU A 60 1.78 -8.81 -0.94
N MET A 61 3.07 -8.57 -1.15
CA MET A 61 3.95 -9.50 -1.87
C MET A 61 4.56 -10.55 -0.93
N PRO A 62 5.01 -11.72 -1.46
CA PRO A 62 5.65 -12.72 -0.62
C PRO A 62 6.97 -12.22 -0.01
N PHE A 63 7.21 -12.57 1.27
CA PHE A 63 8.47 -12.35 1.97
C PHE A 63 9.53 -13.39 1.56
N ALA A 64 9.76 -13.47 0.26
CA ALA A 64 10.68 -14.40 -0.39
C ALA A 64 11.30 -13.74 -1.63
N GLN A 65 12.27 -14.41 -2.25
CA GLN A 65 12.79 -13.99 -3.55
C GLN A 65 11.68 -14.03 -4.61
N TRP A 66 11.40 -12.91 -5.25
CA TRP A 66 10.38 -12.84 -6.30
C TRP A 66 10.83 -13.53 -7.59
N THR A 67 9.88 -14.16 -8.28
CA THR A 67 10.06 -15.02 -9.45
C THR A 67 9.45 -14.40 -10.70
N ASP A 68 9.78 -14.96 -11.87
CA ASP A 68 9.17 -14.58 -13.15
C ASP A 68 7.63 -14.80 -13.12
N GLU A 69 7.12 -15.82 -12.40
CA GLU A 69 5.70 -16.06 -12.22
C GLU A 69 5.01 -14.88 -11.52
N ILE A 70 5.60 -14.40 -10.42
CA ILE A 70 5.10 -13.22 -9.70
C ILE A 70 5.04 -12.00 -10.62
N TYR A 71 6.07 -11.77 -11.42
CA TYR A 71 6.06 -10.68 -12.40
C TYR A 71 4.92 -10.80 -13.41
N VAL A 72 4.71 -12.00 -13.96
CA VAL A 72 3.63 -12.28 -14.92
C VAL A 72 2.26 -12.02 -14.28
N ASP A 73 2.05 -12.48 -13.06
CA ASP A 73 0.80 -12.27 -12.34
C ASP A 73 0.52 -10.78 -12.05
N VAL A 74 1.51 -10.04 -11.55
CA VAL A 74 1.37 -8.60 -11.32
C VAL A 74 1.07 -7.85 -12.62
N LYS A 75 1.75 -8.23 -13.71
CA LYS A 75 1.50 -7.67 -15.03
C LYS A 75 0.07 -7.96 -15.51
N LYS A 76 -0.45 -9.19 -15.31
CA LYS A 76 -1.84 -9.54 -15.64
C LYS A 76 -2.86 -8.73 -14.83
N LEU A 77 -2.61 -8.50 -13.53
CA LEU A 77 -3.48 -7.65 -12.72
C LEU A 77 -3.61 -6.25 -13.33
N ILE A 78 -2.52 -5.68 -13.83
CA ILE A 78 -2.50 -4.36 -14.45
C ILE A 78 -3.10 -4.39 -15.86
N GLU A 79 -2.58 -5.25 -16.73
CA GLU A 79 -2.90 -5.19 -18.16
C GLU A 79 -4.21 -5.90 -18.52
N LYS A 80 -4.48 -7.06 -17.92
CA LYS A 80 -5.68 -7.88 -18.20
C LYS A 80 -6.85 -7.50 -17.32
N GLN A 81 -6.62 -7.40 -16.01
CA GLN A 81 -7.66 -7.05 -15.03
C GLN A 81 -7.92 -5.55 -14.96
N LYS A 82 -7.05 -4.70 -15.55
CA LYS A 82 -7.15 -3.24 -15.53
C LYS A 82 -7.23 -2.68 -14.10
N LEU A 83 -6.43 -3.23 -13.20
CA LEU A 83 -6.32 -2.79 -11.83
C LEU A 83 -5.13 -1.84 -11.66
N THR A 84 -5.30 -0.86 -10.80
CA THR A 84 -4.22 -0.03 -10.26
C THR A 84 -3.61 -0.76 -9.07
N ILE A 85 -2.34 -1.14 -9.18
CA ILE A 85 -1.66 -1.88 -8.11
C ILE A 85 -0.97 -0.92 -7.15
N LEU A 86 -1.32 -1.03 -5.87
CA LEU A 86 -0.63 -0.42 -4.75
C LEU A 86 0.10 -1.51 -3.97
N LEU A 87 1.42 -1.60 -4.08
CA LEU A 87 2.21 -2.56 -3.32
C LEU A 87 2.32 -2.12 -1.86
N ALA A 88 1.87 -2.97 -0.93
CA ALA A 88 1.92 -2.71 0.50
C ALA A 88 3.37 -2.74 1.02
N HIS A 89 3.67 -1.87 1.99
CA HIS A 89 4.91 -1.82 2.81
C HIS A 89 6.18 -2.34 2.11
N VAL A 90 6.48 -1.77 0.94
CA VAL A 90 7.53 -2.26 0.02
C VAL A 90 8.93 -2.36 0.65
N GLU A 91 9.20 -1.60 1.71
CA GLU A 91 10.46 -1.65 2.44
C GLU A 91 10.73 -3.01 3.10
N ARG A 92 9.68 -3.79 3.39
CA ARG A 92 9.82 -5.09 4.06
C ARG A 92 10.39 -6.16 3.14
N TYR A 93 10.23 -6.02 1.82
CA TYR A 93 10.68 -7.05 0.87
C TYR A 93 12.14 -6.91 0.46
N ASP A 94 12.77 -5.75 0.69
CA ASP A 94 14.11 -5.42 0.19
C ASP A 94 15.17 -6.45 0.60
N SER A 95 15.11 -6.96 1.83
CA SER A 95 16.05 -7.94 2.37
C SER A 95 15.91 -9.34 1.78
N PHE A 96 14.76 -9.68 1.23
CA PHE A 96 14.48 -10.98 0.61
C PHE A 96 14.94 -11.05 -0.85
N GLN A 97 15.24 -9.91 -1.47
CA GLN A 97 15.58 -9.84 -2.89
C GLN A 97 17.09 -9.91 -3.10
N LYS A 98 17.66 -11.11 -3.06
CA LYS A 98 19.09 -11.36 -3.38
C LYS A 98 19.35 -11.01 -4.85
N SER A 99 18.53 -11.51 -5.77
CA SER A 99 18.52 -11.09 -7.18
C SER A 99 17.56 -9.92 -7.37
N ARG A 100 18.03 -8.85 -7.99
CA ARG A 100 17.23 -7.65 -8.27
C ARG A 100 16.54 -7.68 -9.64
N LYS A 101 16.67 -8.77 -10.41
CA LYS A 101 16.10 -8.87 -11.74
C LYS A 101 14.58 -8.61 -11.72
N ILE A 102 13.84 -9.45 -11.01
CA ILE A 102 12.37 -9.36 -10.94
C ILE A 102 11.90 -8.13 -10.20
N TRP A 103 12.57 -7.77 -9.10
CA TRP A 103 12.34 -6.50 -8.40
C TRP A 103 12.37 -5.31 -9.36
N ASN A 104 13.42 -5.18 -10.15
CA ASN A 104 13.56 -4.07 -11.09
C ASN A 104 12.52 -4.12 -12.22
N GLN A 105 12.08 -5.31 -12.63
CA GLN A 105 11.02 -5.45 -13.63
C GLN A 105 9.66 -5.03 -13.07
N ILE A 106 9.32 -5.42 -11.84
CA ILE A 106 8.06 -5.07 -11.18
C ILE A 106 7.97 -3.54 -11.00
N PHE A 107 9.04 -2.87 -10.53
CA PHE A 107 9.03 -1.41 -10.34
C PHE A 107 9.19 -0.60 -11.64
N LYS A 108 9.23 -1.25 -12.80
CA LYS A 108 9.02 -0.59 -14.11
C LYS A 108 7.57 -0.65 -14.58
N LEU A 109 6.72 -1.45 -13.95
CA LEU A 109 5.29 -1.47 -14.22
C LEU A 109 4.62 -0.20 -13.68
N PRO A 110 3.50 0.25 -14.25
CA PRO A 110 2.75 1.42 -13.79
C PRO A 110 1.99 1.08 -12.49
N LEU A 111 2.69 1.12 -11.37
CA LEU A 111 2.15 0.81 -10.05
C LEU A 111 2.55 1.86 -9.01
N TYR A 112 1.97 1.78 -7.85
CA TYR A 112 2.28 2.60 -6.68
C TYR A 112 2.94 1.78 -5.60
N ALA A 113 3.79 2.41 -4.80
CA ALA A 113 4.50 1.77 -3.68
C ALA A 113 4.12 2.45 -2.35
N GLN A 114 3.52 1.70 -1.45
CA GLN A 114 3.22 2.19 -0.12
C GLN A 114 4.40 1.88 0.81
N ILE A 115 4.80 2.89 1.58
CA ILE A 115 5.85 2.80 2.60
C ILE A 115 5.22 2.99 3.97
N ASN A 116 5.55 2.10 4.90
CA ASN A 116 5.13 2.25 6.28
C ASN A 116 5.85 3.41 6.97
N THR A 117 5.11 4.17 7.72
CA THR A 117 5.63 5.30 8.49
C THR A 117 6.32 4.90 9.78
N GLY A 118 6.04 3.70 10.31
CA GLY A 118 6.64 3.16 11.52
C GLY A 118 7.80 2.18 11.29
N GLY A 119 8.59 1.96 12.34
CA GLY A 119 9.42 0.75 12.47
C GLY A 119 10.75 0.68 11.72
N ILE A 120 11.09 1.64 10.88
CA ILE A 120 12.38 1.62 10.15
C ILE A 120 13.34 2.66 10.73
N ASP A 121 14.57 2.23 11.01
CA ASP A 121 15.70 3.13 11.31
C ASP A 121 15.79 4.27 10.30
N LYS A 122 15.99 5.51 10.78
CA LYS A 122 16.00 6.72 9.95
C LYS A 122 17.02 6.62 8.79
N HIS A 123 18.18 6.02 9.00
CA HIS A 123 19.21 5.88 7.96
C HIS A 123 18.84 4.85 6.89
N LYS A 124 18.29 3.70 7.31
CA LYS A 124 17.80 2.67 6.38
C LYS A 124 16.64 3.20 5.56
N LYS A 125 15.69 3.89 6.18
CA LYS A 125 14.55 4.52 5.52
C LYS A 125 15.01 5.55 4.49
N LYS A 126 15.94 6.44 4.85
CA LYS A 126 16.51 7.44 3.94
C LYS A 126 17.10 6.79 2.68
N ARG A 127 17.94 5.76 2.85
CA ARG A 127 18.57 5.04 1.73
C ARG A 127 17.53 4.35 0.85
N PHE A 128 16.54 3.73 1.48
CA PHE A 128 15.46 3.02 0.78
C PHE A 128 14.63 3.99 -0.06
N ILE A 129 14.12 5.06 0.53
CA ILE A 129 13.31 6.08 -0.17
C ILE A 129 14.08 6.71 -1.32
N LYS A 130 15.36 7.08 -1.12
CA LYS A 130 16.21 7.60 -2.20
C LYS A 130 16.29 6.66 -3.40
N LYS A 131 16.29 5.34 -3.16
CA LYS A 131 16.27 4.35 -4.24
C LYS A 131 14.97 4.38 -5.04
N PHE A 132 13.82 4.48 -4.37
CA PHE A 132 12.51 4.58 -5.03
C PHE A 132 12.34 5.88 -5.79
N LEU A 133 12.82 7.00 -5.24
CA LEU A 133 12.81 8.28 -5.96
C LEU A 133 13.62 8.22 -7.25
N LYS A 134 14.76 7.50 -7.26
CA LYS A 134 15.54 7.27 -8.50
C LYS A 134 14.81 6.39 -9.51
N LEU A 135 13.98 5.46 -9.06
CA LEU A 135 13.15 4.61 -9.93
C LEU A 135 11.90 5.32 -10.43
N GLN A 136 11.63 6.54 -9.97
CA GLN A 136 10.43 7.32 -10.28
C GLN A 136 9.11 6.60 -9.98
N VAL A 137 9.13 5.68 -9.02
CA VAL A 137 7.93 4.97 -8.55
C VAL A 137 7.12 5.91 -7.67
N PRO A 138 5.82 6.14 -7.98
CA PRO A 138 4.96 6.95 -7.13
C PRO A 138 4.82 6.35 -5.74
N LEU A 139 5.10 7.16 -4.71
CA LEU A 139 5.07 6.74 -3.31
C LEU A 139 3.79 7.24 -2.62
N VAL A 140 3.26 6.40 -1.73
CA VAL A 140 2.22 6.75 -0.77
C VAL A 140 2.63 6.29 0.63
N LEU A 141 2.01 6.85 1.66
CA LEU A 141 2.30 6.50 3.05
C LEU A 141 1.19 5.65 3.65
N GLY A 142 1.57 4.73 4.53
CA GLY A 142 0.66 3.93 5.32
C GLY A 142 1.16 3.77 6.74
N SER A 143 0.26 3.62 7.70
CA SER A 143 0.62 3.30 9.08
C SER A 143 0.74 1.79 9.30
N ASP A 144 0.06 1.00 8.49
CA ASP A 144 -0.11 -0.44 8.69
C ASP A 144 -0.63 -0.73 10.12
N CYS A 145 -1.53 0.15 10.58
CA CYS A 145 -2.11 0.07 11.91
C CYS A 145 -3.03 -1.13 12.06
N HIS A 146 -2.85 -1.90 13.12
CA HIS A 146 -3.69 -3.07 13.42
C HIS A 146 -4.36 -2.95 14.79
N ASN A 147 -3.78 -2.16 15.69
CA ASN A 147 -4.27 -2.04 17.06
C ASN A 147 -3.62 -0.82 17.76
N MET A 148 -4.08 -0.54 18.98
CA MET A 148 -3.60 0.59 19.80
C MET A 148 -2.48 0.20 20.79
N LYS A 149 -1.78 -0.94 20.57
CA LYS A 149 -0.73 -1.42 21.50
C LYS A 149 0.61 -1.61 20.80
N THR A 150 0.67 -2.45 19.76
CA THR A 150 1.92 -2.86 19.11
C THR A 150 2.08 -2.34 17.70
N ARG A 151 0.97 -2.14 16.97
CA ARG A 151 0.93 -1.57 15.60
C ARG A 151 0.01 -0.36 15.58
N LEU A 152 0.49 0.70 16.20
CA LEU A 152 -0.23 1.95 16.43
C LEU A 152 -0.41 2.76 15.13
N PRO A 153 -1.43 3.64 15.05
CA PRO A 153 -1.54 4.63 14.00
C PRO A 153 -0.45 5.71 14.19
N ASN A 154 0.59 5.62 13.39
CA ASN A 154 1.80 6.47 13.51
C ASN A 154 2.04 7.36 12.29
N LEU A 155 1.03 7.60 11.47
CA LEU A 155 1.16 8.34 10.21
C LEU A 155 1.74 9.75 10.43
N LYS A 156 1.26 10.48 11.45
CA LYS A 156 1.77 11.82 11.80
C LYS A 156 3.27 11.78 12.10
N GLN A 157 3.70 10.90 13.01
CA GLN A 157 5.12 10.77 13.37
C GLN A 157 6.00 10.40 12.17
N GLY A 158 5.48 9.52 11.29
CA GLY A 158 6.17 9.13 10.09
C GLY A 158 6.33 10.28 9.10
N ARG A 159 5.29 11.10 8.92
CA ARG A 159 5.33 12.31 8.08
C ARG A 159 6.33 13.32 8.63
N ASP A 160 6.31 13.59 9.94
CA ASP A 160 7.27 14.49 10.57
C ASP A 160 8.71 14.01 10.38
N SER A 161 8.97 12.71 10.55
CA SER A 161 10.29 12.11 10.27
C SER A 161 10.72 12.22 8.80
N LEU A 162 9.79 12.12 7.85
CA LEU A 162 10.11 12.31 6.43
C LEU A 162 10.40 13.77 6.09
N ARG A 163 9.66 14.70 6.71
CA ARG A 163 9.92 16.13 6.60
C ARG A 163 11.33 16.47 7.05
N ASP A 164 11.76 15.96 8.22
CA ASP A 164 13.10 16.17 8.75
C ASP A 164 14.22 15.65 7.86
N ILE A 165 13.97 14.54 7.15
CA ILE A 165 14.99 13.86 6.32
C ILE A 165 15.04 14.40 4.88
N PHE A 166 13.88 14.76 4.30
CA PHE A 166 13.74 15.06 2.87
C PHE A 166 13.15 16.43 2.58
N GLY A 167 12.66 17.14 3.60
CA GLY A 167 11.96 18.43 3.45
C GLY A 167 10.49 18.30 3.02
N GLU A 168 9.81 19.45 2.94
CA GLU A 168 8.38 19.54 2.58
C GLU A 168 8.09 19.11 1.13
N THR A 169 9.04 19.29 0.22
CA THR A 169 8.85 19.00 -1.20
C THR A 169 8.48 17.52 -1.45
N LEU A 170 9.13 16.60 -0.74
CA LEU A 170 8.80 15.17 -0.86
C LEU A 170 7.39 14.89 -0.34
N LEU A 171 7.03 15.44 0.82
CA LEU A 171 5.68 15.26 1.39
C LEU A 171 4.61 15.81 0.46
N ALA A 172 4.79 17.01 -0.08
CA ALA A 172 3.85 17.58 -1.04
C ALA A 172 3.71 16.72 -2.31
N THR A 173 4.79 16.07 -2.75
CA THR A 173 4.74 15.13 -3.88
C THR A 173 3.94 13.87 -3.53
N ILE A 174 4.13 13.33 -2.33
CA ILE A 174 3.38 12.18 -1.83
C ILE A 174 1.90 12.54 -1.70
N ASP A 175 1.56 13.67 -1.08
CA ASP A 175 0.17 14.13 -0.90
C ASP A 175 -0.55 14.26 -2.25
N LYS A 176 0.08 14.88 -3.25
CA LYS A 176 -0.46 14.95 -4.63
C LYS A 176 -0.66 13.56 -5.26
N THR A 177 0.23 12.63 -4.95
CA THR A 177 0.11 11.24 -5.43
C THR A 177 -1.09 10.54 -4.79
N GLU A 178 -1.26 10.70 -3.47
CA GLU A 178 -2.38 10.13 -2.70
C GLU A 178 -3.73 10.72 -3.16
N GLU A 179 -3.80 12.04 -3.31
CA GLU A 179 -5.00 12.71 -3.82
C GLU A 179 -5.40 12.23 -5.22
N ARG A 180 -4.41 12.05 -6.11
CA ARG A 180 -4.66 11.56 -7.47
C ARG A 180 -5.08 10.10 -7.50
N LEU A 181 -4.51 9.29 -6.61
CA LEU A 181 -4.79 7.86 -6.52
C LEU A 181 -6.23 7.60 -6.02
N LEU A 182 -6.76 8.46 -5.14
CA LEU A 182 -8.08 8.28 -4.50
C LEU A 182 -9.22 9.03 -5.19
N LYS A 183 -8.97 9.77 -6.23
CA LYS A 183 -9.99 10.41 -7.08
C LYS A 183 -10.62 9.40 -8.01
#